data_731621e11628f1760dc6aedbb67645f7
#
_entry.id   731621e11628f1760dc6aedbb67645f7
#
_cell.length_a   1.000
_cell.length_b   1.000
_cell.length_c   1.000
_cell.angle_alpha   90.00
_cell.angle_beta   90.00
_cell.angle_gamma   90.00
#
_symmetry.space_group_name_H-M   'P 1'
#
loop_
_entity.id
_entity.type
_entity.pdbx_description
1 polymer ?
#
loop_
_entity_poly.entity_id
_entity_poly.type
_entity_poly.pdbx_seq_one_letter_code
_entity_poly.pdbx_strand_id
1 'polypeptide(L)'
;MVNAGGPGCEQRGCAHSVESVQSQNQNPQADSVPPRPSAATLGELRATGHRYETVKDELRRNLLARMRAGEDRFPGIVGFGQTVLPHVERAMLAGHDTILLGERGQGKTRLIRTLPVLLDEWSPAVEGCEINDHPYRPVCARCQRLAAELGDGLPVTWRHRTERYGEKLATPDTSVGDLIGDIDPVKVAEGRTLGDPETIHFGLVPRTNRGIFCLNELPDLAERIQVSLLNVLEERDIGVRGYALRLPLDLVLVASANPEDYTNRGRIITPLKDRFGAEIRTHYPLTLDDELALTVQESLIAWDGSDPGATLPEHLVEVIARFTRLVRASPAVDSRSGVSARFAIAAAESVAASAVRRAALTGETQPVARICDLPPIVGSLRGKVEFEVSEEGRETEVLEHLLRRAIAETFRSRLGSADLSGLLATFENGGSVETGDLIPADMLLNRIGEVPGLARIMERLGMDGGESFGEAAAALEFALEGLYLMRRLSKDVIDGSAVYRT
;
A
#
# COMPACT_ATOMS: atom_id res chain seq x y z
N MET A 1 50.54 -0.90 -34.39
CA MET A 1 49.70 0.04 -35.18
C MET A 1 48.33 -0.59 -35.28
N VAL A 2 47.37 -0.09 -34.61
CA VAL A 2 46.00 0.23 -34.97
C VAL A 2 45.27 0.51 -33.63
N ASN A 3 44.88 1.74 -33.48
CA ASN A 3 44.03 2.28 -32.43
C ASN A 3 42.59 1.76 -32.60
N ALA A 4 41.93 1.43 -31.51
CA ALA A 4 40.48 1.45 -31.42
C ALA A 4 40.07 1.98 -30.05
N GLY A 5 39.69 3.26 -30.01
CA GLY A 5 39.05 3.89 -28.88
C GLY A 5 37.61 3.41 -28.75
N GLY A 6 37.19 2.96 -27.56
CA GLY A 6 35.81 2.74 -27.20
C GLY A 6 35.22 4.01 -26.57
N PRO A 7 33.91 4.29 -26.76
CA PRO A 7 33.29 5.52 -26.23
C PRO A 7 32.92 5.34 -24.75
N GLY A 8 33.24 6.39 -23.99
CA GLY A 8 32.87 6.52 -22.57
C GLY A 8 31.36 6.53 -22.35
N CYS A 9 30.95 5.78 -21.35
CA CYS A 9 29.59 5.78 -20.82
C CYS A 9 29.43 7.00 -19.90
N GLU A 10 28.83 8.08 -20.40
CA GLU A 10 28.38 9.20 -19.58
C GLU A 10 27.22 8.75 -18.70
N GLN A 11 27.46 8.77 -17.41
CA GLN A 11 26.42 8.66 -16.37
C GLN A 11 25.54 9.92 -16.44
N ARG A 12 24.39 9.83 -17.12
CA ARG A 12 23.32 10.81 -16.94
C ARG A 12 22.52 10.40 -15.73
N GLY A 13 22.69 11.14 -14.62
CA GLY A 13 21.81 11.06 -13.47
C GLY A 13 20.37 11.47 -13.86
N CYS A 14 19.44 10.56 -13.79
CA CYS A 14 18.01 10.87 -13.84
C CYS A 14 17.61 11.41 -12.46
N ALA A 15 17.71 12.70 -12.27
CA ALA A 15 16.94 13.40 -11.24
C ALA A 15 15.50 13.55 -11.78
N HIS A 16 14.62 12.62 -11.42
CA HIS A 16 13.19 12.85 -11.56
C HIS A 16 12.77 13.77 -10.41
N SER A 17 12.40 15.00 -10.74
CA SER A 17 11.88 15.97 -9.78
C SER A 17 10.53 15.51 -9.21
N VAL A 18 10.34 15.70 -7.92
CA VAL A 18 9.13 15.31 -7.16
C VAL A 18 7.86 16.06 -7.63
N GLU A 19 8.02 17.19 -8.36
CA GLU A 19 6.91 17.89 -9.00
C GLU A 19 6.06 17.01 -9.95
N SER A 20 6.69 16.00 -10.58
CA SER A 20 5.95 15.06 -11.43
C SER A 20 5.06 14.07 -10.64
N VAL A 21 5.29 13.93 -9.34
CA VAL A 21 4.55 12.98 -8.47
C VAL A 21 3.35 13.64 -7.81
N GLN A 22 3.43 14.93 -7.48
CA GLN A 22 2.29 15.67 -6.88
C GLN A 22 1.14 15.91 -7.87
N SER A 23 1.44 15.99 -9.17
CA SER A 23 0.41 16.11 -10.21
C SER A 23 -0.26 14.77 -10.57
N GLN A 24 0.27 13.64 -10.11
CA GLN A 24 -0.28 12.30 -10.39
C GLN A 24 -1.22 11.77 -9.30
N ASN A 25 -1.40 12.49 -8.19
CA ASN A 25 -2.42 12.16 -7.17
C ASN A 25 -3.86 12.58 -7.56
N GLN A 26 -4.05 13.07 -8.76
CA GLN A 26 -5.34 12.98 -9.42
C GLN A 26 -5.56 11.51 -9.74
N ASN A 27 -6.56 10.92 -9.08
CA ASN A 27 -7.17 9.62 -9.35
C ASN A 27 -6.79 9.12 -10.76
N PRO A 28 -6.01 8.00 -10.91
CA PRO A 28 -5.57 7.60 -12.22
C PRO A 28 -6.82 7.52 -13.06
N GLN A 29 -6.87 8.30 -14.08
CA GLN A 29 -7.94 8.50 -15.04
C GLN A 29 -9.04 7.46 -14.84
N ALA A 30 -10.27 7.88 -14.53
CA ALA A 30 -11.44 7.10 -14.84
C ALA A 30 -11.37 6.84 -16.35
N ASP A 31 -10.47 5.94 -16.77
CA ASP A 31 -10.49 5.34 -18.08
C ASP A 31 -11.92 4.85 -18.21
N SER A 32 -12.66 5.42 -19.14
CA SER A 32 -14.04 5.09 -19.33
C SER A 32 -14.11 3.57 -19.44
N VAL A 33 -14.65 2.93 -18.39
CA VAL A 33 -14.81 1.47 -18.33
C VAL A 33 -15.40 1.06 -19.67
N PRO A 34 -14.76 0.16 -20.43
CA PRO A 34 -15.27 -0.25 -21.71
C PRO A 34 -16.74 -0.63 -21.58
N PRO A 35 -17.60 -0.24 -22.52
CA PRO A 35 -19.02 -0.52 -22.40
C PRO A 35 -19.28 -2.01 -22.26
N ARG A 36 -20.20 -2.38 -21.39
CA ARG A 36 -20.61 -3.76 -21.19
C ARG A 36 -20.98 -4.40 -22.53
N PRO A 37 -20.44 -5.59 -22.89
CA PRO A 37 -20.81 -6.26 -24.12
C PRO A 37 -22.31 -6.55 -24.23
N SER A 38 -22.87 -6.51 -25.41
CA SER A 38 -24.32 -6.59 -25.66
C SER A 38 -24.88 -8.02 -25.76
N ALA A 39 -24.01 -9.03 -25.94
CA ALA A 39 -24.48 -10.42 -26.06
C ALA A 39 -25.20 -10.87 -24.79
N ALA A 40 -26.50 -11.18 -24.90
CA ALA A 40 -27.40 -11.56 -23.83
C ALA A 40 -27.77 -13.05 -23.85
N THR A 41 -27.40 -13.79 -24.90
CA THR A 41 -27.64 -15.23 -25.03
C THR A 41 -26.38 -15.99 -25.41
N LEU A 42 -26.37 -17.31 -25.20
CA LEU A 42 -25.27 -18.18 -25.58
C LEU A 42 -25.02 -18.15 -27.10
N GLY A 43 -26.09 -18.10 -27.91
CA GLY A 43 -25.97 -17.99 -29.36
C GLY A 43 -25.31 -16.68 -29.80
N GLU A 44 -25.73 -15.56 -29.22
CA GLU A 44 -25.08 -14.27 -29.46
C GLU A 44 -23.62 -14.26 -29.01
N LEU A 45 -23.33 -14.84 -27.84
CA LEU A 45 -21.96 -14.97 -27.37
C LEU A 45 -21.07 -15.77 -28.35
N ARG A 46 -21.61 -16.87 -28.93
CA ARG A 46 -20.90 -17.65 -29.96
C ARG A 46 -20.64 -16.82 -31.21
N ALA A 47 -21.61 -16.00 -31.62
CA ALA A 47 -21.51 -15.14 -32.78
C ALA A 47 -20.40 -14.07 -32.65
N THR A 48 -20.04 -13.66 -31.42
CA THR A 48 -18.91 -12.74 -31.18
C THR A 48 -17.54 -13.38 -31.43
N GLY A 49 -17.45 -14.71 -31.56
CA GLY A 49 -16.21 -15.44 -31.62
C GLY A 49 -15.51 -15.64 -30.26
N HIS A 50 -16.23 -15.35 -29.16
CA HIS A 50 -15.72 -15.55 -27.80
C HIS A 50 -15.23 -17.01 -27.61
N ARG A 51 -14.10 -17.20 -26.96
CA ARG A 51 -13.53 -18.51 -26.64
C ARG A 51 -13.45 -18.70 -25.14
N TYR A 52 -13.66 -19.94 -24.69
CA TYR A 52 -13.43 -20.29 -23.30
C TYR A 52 -11.94 -20.34 -23.00
N GLU A 53 -11.56 -19.66 -21.95
CA GLU A 53 -10.23 -19.76 -21.34
C GLU A 53 -10.40 -19.97 -19.84
N THR A 54 -9.44 -20.65 -19.20
CA THR A 54 -9.37 -20.69 -17.73
C THR A 54 -8.92 -19.33 -17.18
N VAL A 55 -9.24 -19.04 -15.93
CA VAL A 55 -8.79 -17.78 -15.31
C VAL A 55 -7.25 -17.67 -15.28
N LYS A 56 -6.56 -18.80 -15.17
CA LYS A 56 -5.08 -18.84 -15.20
C LYS A 56 -4.52 -18.53 -16.60
N ASP A 57 -5.16 -19.02 -17.64
CA ASP A 57 -4.77 -18.72 -19.03
C ASP A 57 -5.06 -17.25 -19.37
N GLU A 58 -6.21 -16.71 -18.91
CA GLU A 58 -6.58 -15.32 -19.06
C GLU A 58 -5.55 -14.38 -18.42
N LEU A 59 -5.20 -14.62 -17.14
CA LEU A 59 -4.18 -13.84 -16.43
C LEU A 59 -2.83 -13.90 -17.14
N ARG A 60 -2.42 -15.08 -17.56
CA ARG A 60 -1.18 -15.30 -18.32
C ARG A 60 -1.17 -14.50 -19.63
N ARG A 61 -2.23 -14.57 -20.41
CA ARG A 61 -2.39 -13.85 -21.68
C ARG A 61 -2.29 -12.35 -21.48
N ASN A 62 -3.04 -11.83 -20.51
CA ASN A 62 -3.10 -10.40 -20.24
C ASN A 62 -1.79 -9.88 -19.67
N LEU A 63 -1.15 -10.61 -18.76
CA LEU A 63 0.16 -10.27 -18.23
C LEU A 63 1.22 -10.19 -19.35
N LEU A 64 1.26 -11.16 -20.27
CA LEU A 64 2.18 -11.15 -21.41
C LEU A 64 1.89 -9.99 -22.37
N ALA A 65 0.62 -9.65 -22.59
CA ALA A 65 0.23 -8.53 -23.43
C ALA A 65 0.74 -7.20 -22.84
N ARG A 66 0.50 -6.95 -21.54
CA ARG A 66 0.99 -5.76 -20.84
C ARG A 66 2.52 -5.68 -20.81
N MET A 67 3.20 -6.81 -20.58
CA MET A 67 4.67 -6.86 -20.64
C MET A 67 5.22 -6.44 -21.99
N ARG A 68 4.60 -6.91 -23.09
CA ARG A 68 5.01 -6.55 -24.45
C ARG A 68 4.71 -5.10 -24.80
N ALA A 69 3.63 -4.56 -24.25
CA ALA A 69 3.24 -3.15 -24.43
C ALA A 69 4.06 -2.19 -23.55
N GLY A 70 4.83 -2.69 -22.58
CA GLY A 70 5.53 -1.86 -21.61
C GLY A 70 4.60 -1.16 -20.60
N GLU A 71 3.36 -1.66 -20.48
CA GLU A 71 2.37 -1.11 -19.54
C GLU A 71 2.67 -1.49 -18.10
N ASP A 72 2.21 -0.64 -17.16
CA ASP A 72 2.26 -0.97 -15.74
C ASP A 72 1.33 -2.16 -15.44
N ARG A 73 1.88 -3.19 -14.84
CA ARG A 73 1.20 -4.44 -14.52
C ARG A 73 0.61 -4.45 -13.12
N PHE A 74 1.17 -3.64 -12.23
CA PHE A 74 0.79 -3.58 -10.81
C PHE A 74 0.74 -2.12 -10.35
N PRO A 75 -0.28 -1.37 -10.78
CA PRO A 75 -0.35 0.07 -10.56
C PRO A 75 -0.31 0.43 -9.07
N GLY A 76 0.48 1.45 -8.76
CA GLY A 76 0.61 1.97 -7.40
C GLY A 76 1.43 1.08 -6.45
N ILE A 77 2.20 0.12 -6.96
CA ILE A 77 3.14 -0.67 -6.15
C ILE A 77 4.54 -0.07 -6.25
N VAL A 78 5.06 0.39 -5.12
CA VAL A 78 6.39 1.02 -5.00
C VAL A 78 7.38 0.07 -4.35
N GLY A 79 8.66 0.12 -4.77
CA GLY A 79 9.79 -0.56 -4.14
C GLY A 79 9.92 -2.06 -4.44
N PHE A 80 8.98 -2.66 -5.18
CA PHE A 80 8.97 -4.10 -5.50
C PHE A 80 9.43 -4.45 -6.92
N GLY A 81 9.68 -3.46 -7.76
CA GLY A 81 9.92 -3.63 -9.19
C GLY A 81 11.02 -4.62 -9.56
N GLN A 82 12.11 -4.66 -8.81
CA GLN A 82 13.27 -5.51 -9.07
C GLN A 82 13.31 -6.78 -8.20
N THR A 83 12.43 -6.90 -7.24
CA THR A 83 12.46 -7.96 -6.23
C THR A 83 11.20 -8.82 -6.24
N VAL A 84 10.10 -8.32 -5.69
CA VAL A 84 8.86 -9.09 -5.50
C VAL A 84 8.08 -9.27 -6.79
N LEU A 85 7.91 -8.20 -7.60
CA LEU A 85 7.07 -8.25 -8.80
C LEU A 85 7.56 -9.29 -9.82
N PRO A 86 8.86 -9.45 -10.12
CA PRO A 86 9.32 -10.50 -11.02
C PRO A 86 8.99 -11.93 -10.52
N HIS A 87 8.88 -12.14 -9.22
CA HIS A 87 8.45 -13.43 -8.66
C HIS A 87 6.95 -13.64 -8.83
N VAL A 88 6.13 -12.60 -8.60
CA VAL A 88 4.68 -12.63 -8.85
C VAL A 88 4.39 -12.89 -10.31
N GLU A 89 5.07 -12.19 -11.22
CA GLU A 89 4.94 -12.40 -12.67
C GLU A 89 5.22 -13.85 -13.07
N ARG A 90 6.34 -14.42 -12.59
CA ARG A 90 6.67 -15.82 -12.86
C ARG A 90 5.63 -16.78 -12.31
N ALA A 91 5.12 -16.55 -11.11
CA ALA A 91 4.08 -17.37 -10.51
C ALA A 91 2.79 -17.34 -11.34
N MET A 92 2.35 -16.14 -11.77
CA MET A 92 1.16 -15.96 -12.61
C MET A 92 1.36 -16.63 -13.99
N LEU A 93 2.53 -16.46 -14.62
CA LEU A 93 2.86 -17.09 -15.90
C LEU A 93 2.92 -18.62 -15.81
N ALA A 94 3.28 -19.16 -14.67
CA ALA A 94 3.28 -20.61 -14.41
C ALA A 94 1.88 -21.15 -14.00
N GLY A 95 0.89 -20.26 -13.80
CA GLY A 95 -0.44 -20.64 -13.34
C GLY A 95 -0.47 -21.15 -11.90
N HIS A 96 0.45 -20.68 -11.05
CA HIS A 96 0.55 -21.10 -9.66
C HIS A 96 -0.43 -20.35 -8.76
N ASP A 97 -1.00 -21.05 -7.82
CA ASP A 97 -1.58 -20.47 -6.62
C ASP A 97 -0.42 -20.00 -5.73
N THR A 98 -0.57 -18.82 -5.08
CA THR A 98 0.59 -18.10 -4.52
C THR A 98 0.36 -17.71 -3.07
N ILE A 99 1.40 -17.81 -2.24
CA ILE A 99 1.40 -17.25 -0.90
C ILE A 99 2.44 -16.14 -0.78
N LEU A 100 2.00 -14.96 -0.30
CA LEU A 100 2.86 -13.82 0.03
C LEU A 100 3.24 -13.89 1.50
N LEU A 101 4.54 -13.98 1.77
CA LEU A 101 5.09 -13.99 3.12
C LEU A 101 5.81 -12.67 3.41
N GLY A 102 5.55 -12.09 4.57
CA GLY A 102 6.25 -10.88 4.98
C GLY A 102 5.63 -10.26 6.22
N GLU A 103 6.36 -9.38 6.86
CA GLU A 103 5.93 -8.71 8.06
C GLU A 103 4.72 -7.80 7.84
N ARG A 104 4.15 -7.31 8.94
CA ARG A 104 3.00 -6.41 8.90
C ARG A 104 3.36 -5.11 8.17
N GLY A 105 2.43 -4.63 7.34
CA GLY A 105 2.60 -3.37 6.61
C GLY A 105 3.63 -3.36 5.49
N GLN A 106 4.04 -4.52 4.97
CA GLN A 106 4.88 -4.65 3.78
C GLN A 106 4.08 -4.64 2.45
N GLY A 107 2.84 -4.15 2.45
CA GLY A 107 2.07 -3.97 1.21
C GLY A 107 1.50 -5.25 0.58
N LYS A 108 1.53 -6.42 1.25
CA LYS A 108 1.00 -7.70 0.72
C LYS A 108 -0.43 -7.57 0.18
N THR A 109 -1.35 -7.10 1.01
CA THR A 109 -2.77 -6.91 0.63
C THR A 109 -2.92 -5.88 -0.49
N ARG A 110 -2.12 -4.80 -0.48
CA ARG A 110 -2.11 -3.81 -1.56
C ARG A 110 -1.74 -4.47 -2.89
N LEU A 111 -0.67 -5.24 -2.91
CA LEU A 111 -0.23 -5.98 -4.09
C LEU A 111 -1.30 -6.97 -4.59
N ILE A 112 -1.92 -7.73 -3.69
CA ILE A 112 -2.97 -8.69 -4.06
C ILE A 112 -4.16 -7.97 -4.71
N ARG A 113 -4.55 -6.81 -4.19
CA ARG A 113 -5.66 -6.00 -4.73
C ARG A 113 -5.38 -5.37 -6.10
N THR A 114 -4.14 -5.42 -6.60
CA THR A 114 -3.83 -5.00 -7.97
C THR A 114 -4.02 -6.13 -8.99
N LEU A 115 -4.02 -7.40 -8.57
CA LEU A 115 -4.12 -8.55 -9.47
C LEU A 115 -5.36 -8.54 -10.39
N PRO A 116 -6.55 -8.08 -9.97
CA PRO A 116 -7.72 -7.97 -10.84
C PRO A 116 -7.50 -7.14 -12.12
N VAL A 117 -6.50 -6.25 -12.14
CA VAL A 117 -6.12 -5.50 -13.35
C VAL A 117 -5.66 -6.43 -14.49
N LEU A 118 -5.22 -7.64 -14.15
CA LEU A 118 -4.82 -8.67 -15.11
C LEU A 118 -5.99 -9.50 -15.65
N LEU A 119 -7.22 -9.35 -15.11
CA LEU A 119 -8.42 -9.97 -15.65
C LEU A 119 -8.98 -9.13 -16.81
N ASP A 120 -9.72 -9.79 -17.72
CA ASP A 120 -10.48 -9.10 -18.75
C ASP A 120 -11.52 -8.19 -18.10
N GLU A 121 -11.76 -7.02 -18.68
CA GLU A 121 -12.71 -6.03 -18.14
C GLU A 121 -14.08 -6.65 -17.90
N TRP A 122 -14.55 -7.46 -18.88
CA TRP A 122 -15.82 -8.14 -18.82
C TRP A 122 -15.68 -9.63 -19.10
N SER A 123 -16.35 -10.45 -18.32
CA SER A 123 -16.39 -11.91 -18.48
C SER A 123 -17.84 -12.41 -18.50
N PRO A 124 -18.22 -13.28 -19.44
CA PRO A 124 -19.58 -13.81 -19.51
C PRO A 124 -19.84 -14.84 -18.43
N ALA A 125 -21.04 -14.82 -17.85
CA ALA A 125 -21.55 -15.82 -16.92
C ALA A 125 -23.00 -16.18 -17.25
N VAL A 126 -23.47 -17.35 -16.82
CA VAL A 126 -24.89 -17.72 -16.91
C VAL A 126 -25.68 -16.82 -15.98
N GLU A 127 -26.76 -16.21 -16.47
CA GLU A 127 -27.57 -15.28 -15.70
C GLU A 127 -28.16 -15.93 -14.45
N GLY A 128 -28.04 -15.23 -13.31
CA GLY A 128 -28.51 -15.71 -12.01
C GLY A 128 -27.78 -16.94 -11.45
N CYS A 129 -26.59 -17.27 -11.96
CA CYS A 129 -25.75 -18.31 -11.41
C CYS A 129 -25.00 -17.84 -10.15
N GLU A 130 -25.17 -18.51 -9.01
CA GLU A 130 -24.51 -18.14 -7.76
C GLU A 130 -23.00 -18.33 -7.80
N ILE A 131 -22.50 -19.26 -8.63
CA ILE A 131 -21.05 -19.56 -8.77
C ILE A 131 -20.48 -19.08 -10.11
N ASN A 132 -21.19 -18.23 -10.82
CA ASN A 132 -20.69 -17.53 -12.02
C ASN A 132 -20.22 -18.47 -13.14
N ASP A 133 -20.98 -19.55 -13.39
CA ASP A 133 -20.68 -20.53 -14.44
C ASP A 133 -20.48 -19.87 -15.80
N HIS A 134 -19.45 -20.35 -16.51
CA HIS A 134 -19.26 -19.95 -17.91
C HIS A 134 -20.33 -20.59 -18.80
N PRO A 135 -20.99 -19.80 -19.69
CA PRO A 135 -22.06 -20.33 -20.54
C PRO A 135 -21.66 -21.53 -21.42
N TYR A 136 -20.36 -21.64 -21.79
CA TYR A 136 -19.86 -22.78 -22.59
C TYR A 136 -19.55 -24.02 -21.75
N ARG A 137 -19.33 -23.87 -20.44
CA ARG A 137 -18.95 -24.97 -19.54
C ARG A 137 -19.59 -24.81 -18.17
N PRO A 138 -20.93 -24.93 -18.07
CA PRO A 138 -21.61 -24.88 -16.80
C PRO A 138 -21.20 -26.06 -15.91
N VAL A 139 -20.89 -25.78 -14.63
CA VAL A 139 -20.46 -26.79 -13.65
C VAL A 139 -21.53 -27.06 -12.58
N CYS A 140 -22.42 -26.10 -12.27
CA CYS A 140 -23.49 -26.33 -11.30
C CYS A 140 -24.69 -27.01 -11.96
N ALA A 141 -25.41 -27.85 -11.17
CA ALA A 141 -26.55 -28.62 -11.65
C ALA A 141 -27.65 -27.75 -12.28
N ARG A 142 -27.95 -26.58 -11.70
CA ARG A 142 -28.91 -25.63 -12.24
C ARG A 142 -28.52 -25.17 -13.66
N CYS A 143 -27.29 -24.71 -13.84
CA CYS A 143 -26.84 -24.20 -15.13
C CYS A 143 -26.70 -25.28 -16.19
N GLN A 144 -26.34 -26.52 -15.80
CA GLN A 144 -26.29 -27.67 -16.71
C GLN A 144 -27.71 -28.00 -17.24
N ARG A 145 -28.73 -27.98 -16.36
CA ARG A 145 -30.13 -28.17 -16.81
C ARG A 145 -30.57 -27.06 -17.73
N LEU A 146 -30.38 -25.80 -17.34
CA LEU A 146 -30.74 -24.66 -18.18
C LEU A 146 -30.08 -24.67 -19.53
N ALA A 147 -28.79 -25.04 -19.59
CA ALA A 147 -28.07 -25.17 -20.86
C ALA A 147 -28.63 -26.29 -21.76
N ALA A 148 -29.05 -27.40 -21.16
CA ALA A 148 -29.66 -28.52 -21.90
C ALA A 148 -31.06 -28.17 -22.42
N GLU A 149 -31.84 -27.40 -21.65
CA GLU A 149 -33.22 -26.99 -21.99
C GLU A 149 -33.24 -25.86 -23.02
N LEU A 150 -32.38 -24.84 -22.85
CA LEU A 150 -32.46 -23.62 -23.63
C LEU A 150 -31.46 -23.55 -24.81
N GLY A 151 -30.44 -24.39 -24.81
CA GLY A 151 -29.41 -24.39 -25.86
C GLY A 151 -28.83 -23.00 -26.10
N ASP A 152 -28.87 -22.52 -27.34
CA ASP A 152 -28.35 -21.18 -27.69
C ASP A 152 -29.17 -20.02 -27.11
N GLY A 153 -30.36 -20.28 -26.58
CA GLY A 153 -31.18 -19.32 -25.84
C GLY A 153 -30.76 -19.16 -24.35
N LEU A 154 -29.76 -19.87 -23.85
CA LEU A 154 -29.29 -19.74 -22.48
C LEU A 154 -28.93 -18.28 -22.16
N PRO A 155 -29.57 -17.65 -21.14
CA PRO A 155 -29.30 -16.25 -20.79
C PRO A 155 -27.87 -16.06 -20.30
N VAL A 156 -27.23 -15.01 -20.78
CA VAL A 156 -25.85 -14.61 -20.44
C VAL A 156 -25.85 -13.24 -19.82
N THR A 157 -25.11 -13.10 -18.73
CA THR A 157 -24.78 -11.83 -18.10
C THR A 157 -23.29 -11.58 -18.16
N TRP A 158 -22.88 -10.32 -18.04
CA TRP A 158 -21.47 -9.94 -18.04
C TRP A 158 -21.07 -9.43 -16.67
N ARG A 159 -19.95 -9.93 -16.17
CA ARG A 159 -19.39 -9.52 -14.90
C ARG A 159 -18.13 -8.69 -15.12
N HIS A 160 -18.08 -7.54 -14.48
CA HIS A 160 -16.90 -6.71 -14.47
C HIS A 160 -15.79 -7.38 -13.64
N ARG A 161 -14.51 -7.14 -14.00
CA ARG A 161 -13.34 -7.74 -13.31
C ARG A 161 -13.32 -7.50 -11.79
N THR A 162 -13.84 -6.36 -11.30
CA THR A 162 -13.91 -6.06 -9.86
C THR A 162 -14.85 -7.01 -9.10
N GLU A 163 -15.87 -7.57 -9.77
CA GLU A 163 -16.78 -8.55 -9.20
C GLU A 163 -16.18 -9.98 -9.19
N ARG A 164 -15.06 -10.17 -9.86
CA ARG A 164 -14.35 -11.45 -9.98
C ARG A 164 -13.21 -11.58 -8.97
N TYR A 165 -13.19 -10.70 -7.98
CA TYR A 165 -12.26 -10.71 -6.87
C TYR A 165 -13.00 -10.94 -5.56
N GLY A 166 -12.63 -11.99 -4.85
CA GLY A 166 -13.13 -12.29 -3.50
C GLY A 166 -12.01 -12.19 -2.49
N GLU A 167 -12.24 -11.51 -1.38
CA GLU A 167 -11.26 -11.35 -0.30
C GLU A 167 -11.87 -11.71 1.04
N LYS A 168 -11.15 -12.52 1.83
CA LYS A 168 -11.51 -12.84 3.21
C LYS A 168 -10.28 -12.66 4.10
N LEU A 169 -10.46 -11.95 5.21
CA LEU A 169 -9.53 -11.98 6.31
C LEU A 169 -9.78 -13.27 7.11
N ALA A 170 -8.77 -14.09 7.26
CA ALA A 170 -8.82 -15.25 8.11
C ALA A 170 -8.92 -14.83 9.58
N THR A 171 -9.81 -15.46 10.31
CA THR A 171 -10.00 -15.27 11.76
C THR A 171 -10.27 -16.63 12.40
N PRO A 172 -10.00 -16.84 13.69
CA PRO A 172 -10.22 -18.10 14.35
C PRO A 172 -11.68 -18.58 14.34
N ASP A 173 -12.64 -17.66 14.22
CA ASP A 173 -14.07 -17.91 14.13
C ASP A 173 -14.59 -18.10 12.70
N THR A 174 -13.74 -17.92 11.69
CA THR A 174 -14.10 -18.22 10.29
C THR A 174 -14.61 -19.65 10.18
N SER A 175 -15.76 -19.85 9.54
CA SER A 175 -16.37 -21.18 9.39
C SER A 175 -16.13 -21.77 7.99
N VAL A 176 -16.29 -23.10 7.88
CA VAL A 176 -16.31 -23.77 6.56
C VAL A 176 -17.48 -23.28 5.73
N GLY A 177 -18.62 -22.98 6.37
CA GLY A 177 -19.79 -22.41 5.70
C GLY A 177 -19.51 -21.08 5.01
N ASP A 178 -18.75 -20.20 5.66
CA ASP A 178 -18.37 -18.89 5.07
C ASP A 178 -17.51 -19.04 3.81
N LEU A 179 -16.58 -19.99 3.82
CA LEU A 179 -15.62 -20.16 2.73
C LEU A 179 -16.14 -21.09 1.64
N ILE A 180 -16.67 -22.22 2.00
CA ILE A 180 -17.05 -23.29 1.05
C ILE A 180 -18.57 -23.26 0.82
N GLY A 181 -19.34 -23.21 1.90
CA GLY A 181 -20.79 -23.25 1.90
C GLY A 181 -21.38 -24.20 2.92
N ASP A 182 -22.67 -24.10 3.08
CA ASP A 182 -23.47 -24.93 3.99
C ASP A 182 -24.83 -25.24 3.37
N ILE A 183 -25.55 -26.17 4.00
CA ILE A 183 -26.92 -26.50 3.62
C ILE A 183 -27.83 -25.33 4.00
N ASP A 184 -28.62 -24.84 3.03
CA ASP A 184 -29.59 -23.78 3.25
C ASP A 184 -30.83 -24.35 4.01
N PRO A 185 -31.04 -23.93 5.26
CA PRO A 185 -32.15 -24.45 6.06
C PRO A 185 -33.52 -24.05 5.51
N VAL A 186 -33.59 -22.93 4.77
CA VAL A 186 -34.83 -22.42 4.15
C VAL A 186 -35.27 -23.38 3.03
N LYS A 187 -34.34 -23.74 2.15
CA LYS A 187 -34.60 -24.64 1.02
C LYS A 187 -34.99 -26.05 1.52
N VAL A 188 -34.42 -26.50 2.66
CA VAL A 188 -34.83 -27.76 3.30
C VAL A 188 -36.23 -27.67 3.87
N ALA A 189 -36.59 -26.53 4.50
CA ALA A 189 -37.94 -26.31 5.03
C ALA A 189 -39.00 -26.23 3.93
N GLU A 190 -38.61 -25.82 2.70
CA GLU A 190 -39.44 -25.85 1.50
C GLU A 190 -39.67 -27.25 0.91
N GLY A 191 -39.13 -28.29 1.58
CA GLY A 191 -39.35 -29.71 1.21
C GLY A 191 -38.31 -30.28 0.26
N ARG A 192 -37.19 -29.60 0.00
CA ARG A 192 -36.06 -30.15 -0.76
C ARG A 192 -35.31 -31.19 0.06
N THR A 193 -34.78 -32.21 -0.58
CA THR A 193 -33.98 -33.22 0.09
C THR A 193 -32.57 -32.71 0.41
N LEU A 194 -31.99 -33.11 1.50
CA LEU A 194 -30.64 -32.76 1.91
C LEU A 194 -29.56 -33.12 0.87
N GLY A 195 -29.84 -34.11 0.00
CA GLY A 195 -28.95 -34.55 -1.06
C GLY A 195 -29.09 -33.76 -2.38
N ASP A 196 -30.02 -32.82 -2.45
CA ASP A 196 -30.18 -31.98 -3.66
C ASP A 196 -29.06 -30.93 -3.72
N PRO A 197 -28.22 -30.89 -4.77
CA PRO A 197 -27.16 -29.88 -4.94
C PRO A 197 -27.68 -28.45 -4.89
N GLU A 198 -28.97 -28.23 -5.16
CA GLU A 198 -29.58 -26.90 -5.09
C GLU A 198 -29.97 -26.44 -3.69
N THR A 199 -29.86 -27.32 -2.67
CA THR A 199 -30.04 -26.94 -1.26
C THR A 199 -28.81 -26.28 -0.66
N ILE A 200 -27.71 -26.24 -1.39
CA ILE A 200 -26.47 -25.66 -0.91
C ILE A 200 -26.51 -24.13 -1.05
N HIS A 201 -26.12 -23.45 0.01
CA HIS A 201 -25.74 -22.04 0.01
C HIS A 201 -24.22 -21.97 -0.17
N PHE A 202 -23.77 -21.46 -1.29
CA PHE A 202 -22.34 -21.41 -1.60
C PHE A 202 -21.63 -20.34 -0.79
N GLY A 203 -20.46 -20.68 -0.25
CA GLY A 203 -19.55 -19.78 0.42
C GLY A 203 -18.77 -18.90 -0.57
N LEU A 204 -17.81 -18.16 -0.03
CA LEU A 204 -17.07 -17.14 -0.80
C LEU A 204 -16.18 -17.76 -1.90
N VAL A 205 -15.55 -18.91 -1.66
CA VAL A 205 -14.68 -19.58 -2.63
C VAL A 205 -15.45 -19.99 -3.89
N PRO A 206 -16.56 -20.75 -3.83
CA PRO A 206 -17.33 -21.05 -5.03
C PRO A 206 -17.91 -19.82 -5.73
N ARG A 207 -18.32 -18.80 -4.98
CA ARG A 207 -18.80 -17.53 -5.57
C ARG A 207 -17.73 -16.74 -6.31
N THR A 208 -16.44 -17.00 -5.99
CA THR A 208 -15.30 -16.39 -6.68
C THR A 208 -14.85 -17.24 -7.88
N ASN A 209 -15.58 -18.29 -8.23
CA ASN A 209 -15.29 -19.08 -9.42
C ASN A 209 -15.08 -18.18 -10.65
N ARG A 210 -14.08 -18.50 -11.46
CA ARG A 210 -13.59 -17.72 -12.61
C ARG A 210 -13.02 -16.35 -12.23
N GLY A 211 -12.42 -16.28 -11.04
CA GLY A 211 -11.80 -15.08 -10.50
C GLY A 211 -10.58 -15.38 -9.63
N ILE A 212 -10.21 -14.39 -8.86
CA ILE A 212 -9.09 -14.42 -7.91
C ILE A 212 -9.68 -14.43 -6.51
N PHE A 213 -9.41 -15.48 -5.75
CA PHE A 213 -9.78 -15.57 -4.33
C PHE A 213 -8.56 -15.25 -3.46
N CYS A 214 -8.69 -14.26 -2.60
CA CYS A 214 -7.67 -13.83 -1.66
C CYS A 214 -8.01 -14.24 -0.23
N LEU A 215 -7.04 -14.87 0.43
CA LEU A 215 -7.13 -15.21 1.85
C LEU A 215 -6.01 -14.52 2.63
N ASN A 216 -6.37 -13.45 3.33
CA ASN A 216 -5.42 -12.72 4.15
C ASN A 216 -5.26 -13.39 5.53
N GLU A 217 -4.04 -13.36 6.08
CA GLU A 217 -3.66 -13.91 7.39
C GLU A 217 -4.02 -15.42 7.50
N LEU A 218 -3.65 -16.19 6.47
CA LEU A 218 -3.93 -17.63 6.36
C LEU A 218 -3.62 -18.43 7.64
N PRO A 219 -2.54 -18.21 8.40
CA PRO A 219 -2.26 -18.94 9.65
C PRO A 219 -3.33 -18.82 10.73
N ASP A 220 -4.17 -17.77 10.70
CA ASP A 220 -5.25 -17.58 11.68
C ASP A 220 -6.45 -18.50 11.45
N LEU A 221 -6.50 -19.20 10.30
CA LEU A 221 -7.52 -20.22 10.06
C LEU A 221 -7.28 -21.48 10.90
N ALA A 222 -8.34 -21.98 11.53
CA ALA A 222 -8.32 -23.29 12.18
C ALA A 222 -7.89 -24.39 11.20
N GLU A 223 -7.08 -25.36 11.65
CA GLU A 223 -6.53 -26.44 10.82
C GLU A 223 -7.61 -27.19 10.03
N ARG A 224 -8.78 -27.44 10.62
CA ARG A 224 -9.92 -28.10 9.96
C ARG A 224 -10.38 -27.36 8.69
N ILE A 225 -10.26 -26.03 8.68
CA ILE A 225 -10.68 -25.19 7.56
C ILE A 225 -9.57 -25.19 6.50
N GLN A 226 -8.32 -25.18 6.92
CA GLN A 226 -7.19 -25.32 6.03
C GLN A 226 -7.24 -26.66 5.27
N VAL A 227 -7.66 -27.74 5.91
CA VAL A 227 -7.90 -29.05 5.25
C VAL A 227 -9.01 -28.95 4.20
N SER A 228 -10.09 -28.20 4.46
CA SER A 228 -11.15 -27.99 3.47
C SER A 228 -10.66 -27.23 2.24
N LEU A 229 -9.77 -26.25 2.44
CA LEU A 229 -9.13 -25.51 1.34
C LEU A 229 -8.15 -26.40 0.53
N LEU A 230 -7.53 -27.38 1.16
CA LEU A 230 -6.66 -28.33 0.47
C LEU A 230 -7.41 -29.04 -0.67
N ASN A 231 -8.63 -29.49 -0.43
CA ASN A 231 -9.45 -30.11 -1.47
C ASN A 231 -9.73 -29.16 -2.65
N VAL A 232 -9.98 -27.89 -2.35
CA VAL A 232 -10.18 -26.86 -3.37
C VAL A 232 -8.93 -26.67 -4.24
N LEU A 233 -7.73 -26.68 -3.64
CA LEU A 233 -6.48 -26.50 -4.35
C LEU A 233 -6.08 -27.74 -5.17
N GLU A 234 -6.26 -28.92 -4.63
CA GLU A 234 -5.80 -30.18 -5.23
C GLU A 234 -6.82 -30.74 -6.21
N GLU A 235 -8.03 -30.97 -5.74
CA GLU A 235 -9.09 -31.65 -6.51
C GLU A 235 -9.92 -30.66 -7.35
N ARG A 236 -9.76 -29.35 -7.10
CA ARG A 236 -10.66 -28.31 -7.62
C ARG A 236 -12.12 -28.60 -7.31
N ASP A 237 -12.36 -29.24 -6.18
CA ASP A 237 -13.62 -29.80 -5.76
C ASP A 237 -13.99 -29.32 -4.38
N ILE A 238 -15.27 -29.33 -4.06
CA ILE A 238 -15.76 -28.93 -2.74
C ILE A 238 -16.64 -30.02 -2.13
N GLY A 239 -16.41 -30.29 -0.84
CA GLY A 239 -17.27 -31.17 -0.03
C GLY A 239 -18.05 -30.34 0.99
N VAL A 240 -19.38 -30.40 0.94
CA VAL A 240 -20.26 -29.73 1.90
C VAL A 240 -20.90 -30.75 2.81
N ARG A 241 -20.59 -30.72 4.11
CA ARG A 241 -21.15 -31.61 5.16
C ARG A 241 -21.26 -33.11 4.81
N GLY A 242 -20.23 -33.67 4.17
CA GLY A 242 -20.20 -35.09 3.82
C GLY A 242 -20.88 -35.40 2.48
N TYR A 243 -21.47 -34.44 1.81
CA TYR A 243 -21.88 -34.56 0.42
C TYR A 243 -20.71 -34.20 -0.49
N ALA A 244 -20.24 -35.17 -1.29
CA ALA A 244 -19.24 -34.93 -2.31
C ALA A 244 -19.91 -34.21 -3.49
N LEU A 245 -19.98 -32.88 -3.43
CA LEU A 245 -20.42 -32.07 -4.53
C LEU A 245 -19.18 -31.73 -5.38
N ARG A 246 -19.07 -32.40 -6.53
CA ARG A 246 -17.97 -32.10 -7.46
C ARG A 246 -18.27 -30.84 -8.25
N LEU A 247 -17.64 -29.74 -7.84
CA LEU A 247 -17.65 -28.48 -8.57
C LEU A 247 -16.20 -28.18 -9.00
N PRO A 248 -15.82 -28.47 -10.25
CA PRO A 248 -14.49 -28.17 -10.75
C PRO A 248 -14.34 -26.64 -10.88
N LEU A 249 -13.95 -26.00 -9.80
CA LEU A 249 -13.80 -24.55 -9.74
C LEU A 249 -12.57 -24.09 -10.52
N ASP A 250 -12.76 -23.05 -11.31
CA ASP A 250 -11.71 -22.35 -12.06
C ASP A 250 -11.39 -21.05 -11.33
N LEU A 251 -10.36 -21.05 -10.47
CA LEU A 251 -9.96 -19.89 -9.69
C LEU A 251 -8.44 -19.85 -9.47
N VAL A 252 -7.92 -18.67 -9.15
CA VAL A 252 -6.57 -18.47 -8.64
C VAL A 252 -6.68 -18.14 -7.16
N LEU A 253 -5.99 -18.92 -6.33
CA LEU A 253 -5.89 -18.68 -4.90
C LEU A 253 -4.61 -17.89 -4.60
N VAL A 254 -4.77 -16.76 -3.90
CA VAL A 254 -3.66 -15.98 -3.39
C VAL A 254 -3.84 -15.85 -1.88
N ALA A 255 -2.82 -16.19 -1.10
CA ALA A 255 -2.85 -16.06 0.35
C ALA A 255 -1.80 -15.09 0.84
N SER A 256 -2.01 -14.50 2.01
CA SER A 256 -0.97 -13.78 2.73
C SER A 256 -0.74 -14.36 4.13
N ALA A 257 0.50 -14.27 4.62
CA ALA A 257 0.86 -14.68 5.96
C ALA A 257 2.02 -13.82 6.49
N ASN A 258 2.09 -13.68 7.81
CA ASN A 258 3.22 -13.09 8.49
C ASN A 258 4.13 -14.20 9.01
N PRO A 259 5.46 -14.08 8.91
CA PRO A 259 6.40 -15.09 9.42
C PRO A 259 6.24 -15.37 10.91
N GLU A 260 5.87 -14.37 11.70
CA GLU A 260 5.68 -14.49 13.14
C GLU A 260 4.46 -15.33 13.53
N ASP A 261 3.42 -15.32 12.71
CA ASP A 261 2.20 -16.06 12.97
C ASP A 261 2.44 -17.58 12.90
N TYR A 262 3.56 -18.02 12.28
CA TYR A 262 3.99 -19.42 12.28
C TYR A 262 4.40 -19.95 13.66
N THR A 263 4.72 -19.06 14.61
CA THR A 263 5.24 -19.43 15.92
C THR A 263 4.24 -19.22 17.07
N ASN A 264 3.35 -18.23 16.96
CA ASN A 264 2.57 -17.74 18.10
C ASN A 264 1.04 -17.89 17.99
N ARG A 265 0.44 -17.86 16.80
CA ARG A 265 -1.03 -17.83 16.63
C ARG A 265 -1.61 -19.00 15.85
N GLY A 266 -0.83 -19.68 15.06
CA GLY A 266 -1.25 -20.76 14.20
C GLY A 266 -0.17 -21.05 13.18
N ARG A 267 -0.29 -22.18 12.52
CA ARG A 267 0.62 -22.54 11.43
C ARG A 267 -0.16 -23.02 10.23
N ILE A 268 0.37 -22.76 9.07
CA ILE A 268 -0.13 -23.37 7.85
C ILE A 268 0.23 -24.85 7.91
N ILE A 269 -0.75 -25.73 7.75
CA ILE A 269 -0.49 -27.17 7.69
C ILE A 269 0.43 -27.48 6.49
N THR A 270 1.39 -28.36 6.72
CA THR A 270 2.38 -28.71 5.68
C THR A 270 1.76 -29.12 4.34
N PRO A 271 0.69 -29.95 4.30
CA PRO A 271 0.05 -30.30 3.05
C PRO A 271 -0.51 -29.09 2.27
N LEU A 272 -1.07 -28.11 2.97
CA LEU A 272 -1.60 -26.91 2.32
C LEU A 272 -0.47 -26.02 1.78
N LYS A 273 0.59 -25.87 2.56
CA LYS A 273 1.78 -25.10 2.13
C LYS A 273 2.41 -25.71 0.88
N ASP A 274 2.51 -27.02 0.80
CA ASP A 274 3.09 -27.74 -0.34
C ASP A 274 2.26 -27.60 -1.63
N ARG A 275 0.98 -27.26 -1.52
CA ARG A 275 0.07 -27.06 -2.67
C ARG A 275 0.15 -25.65 -3.28
N PHE A 276 0.65 -24.68 -2.56
CA PHE A 276 0.97 -23.40 -3.16
C PHE A 276 2.18 -23.56 -4.10
N GLY A 277 1.98 -23.27 -5.37
CA GLY A 277 3.06 -23.39 -6.39
C GLY A 277 4.16 -22.35 -6.23
N ALA A 278 3.87 -21.24 -5.52
CA ALA A 278 4.84 -20.17 -5.27
C ALA A 278 4.71 -19.58 -3.87
N GLU A 279 5.84 -19.49 -3.16
CA GLU A 279 6.01 -18.73 -1.93
C GLU A 279 6.87 -17.50 -2.26
N ILE A 280 6.33 -16.30 -2.04
CA ILE A 280 6.99 -15.05 -2.40
C ILE A 280 7.14 -14.19 -1.14
N ARG A 281 8.37 -13.82 -0.83
CA ARG A 281 8.69 -12.97 0.31
C ARG A 281 8.65 -11.51 -0.07
N THR A 282 7.89 -10.73 0.70
CA THR A 282 7.87 -9.27 0.63
C THR A 282 8.90 -8.68 1.61
N HIS A 283 9.15 -7.39 1.48
CA HIS A 283 10.07 -6.64 2.34
C HIS A 283 9.58 -5.18 2.49
N TYR A 284 10.14 -4.45 3.42
CA TYR A 284 9.98 -2.99 3.48
C TYR A 284 10.75 -2.31 2.34
N PRO A 285 10.47 -1.02 2.02
CA PRO A 285 11.25 -0.26 1.05
C PRO A 285 12.74 -0.36 1.34
N LEU A 286 13.53 -0.76 0.33
CA LEU A 286 14.96 -0.99 0.47
C LEU A 286 15.76 0.32 0.39
N THR A 287 15.29 1.25 -0.43
CA THR A 287 15.93 2.55 -0.62
C THR A 287 15.19 3.66 0.14
N LEU A 288 15.85 4.79 0.33
CA LEU A 288 15.20 5.98 0.88
C LEU A 288 14.16 6.53 -0.10
N ASP A 289 14.47 6.49 -1.40
CA ASP A 289 13.60 6.99 -2.46
C ASP A 289 12.29 6.19 -2.55
N ASP A 290 12.35 4.87 -2.39
CA ASP A 290 11.14 4.04 -2.30
C ASP A 290 10.29 4.38 -1.06
N GLU A 291 10.93 4.65 0.09
CA GLU A 291 10.22 5.04 1.31
C GLU A 291 9.55 6.41 1.15
N LEU A 292 10.25 7.35 0.50
CA LEU A 292 9.71 8.68 0.15
C LEU A 292 8.51 8.55 -0.79
N ALA A 293 8.69 7.85 -1.90
CA ALA A 293 7.64 7.65 -2.90
C ALA A 293 6.38 7.00 -2.29
N LEU A 294 6.58 5.97 -1.45
CA LEU A 294 5.48 5.30 -0.76
C LEU A 294 4.77 6.24 0.21
N THR A 295 5.54 7.03 0.99
CA THR A 295 4.98 7.97 1.97
C THR A 295 4.14 9.03 1.27
N VAL A 296 4.64 9.63 0.19
CA VAL A 296 3.91 10.65 -0.60
C VAL A 296 2.66 10.05 -1.25
N GLN A 297 2.79 8.85 -1.83
CA GLN A 297 1.68 8.20 -2.53
C GLN A 297 0.52 7.82 -1.62
N GLU A 298 0.80 7.35 -0.40
CA GLU A 298 -0.21 6.75 0.47
C GLU A 298 -0.75 7.71 1.55
N SER A 299 -0.09 8.86 1.79
CA SER A 299 -0.56 9.82 2.80
C SER A 299 -1.64 10.76 2.26
N LEU A 300 -2.69 10.95 3.06
CA LEU A 300 -3.75 11.93 2.82
C LEU A 300 -3.35 13.29 3.41
N ILE A 301 -2.58 14.06 2.64
CA ILE A 301 -2.09 15.39 3.06
C ILE A 301 -3.02 16.51 2.56
N ALA A 302 -3.59 16.33 1.36
CA ALA A 302 -4.57 17.23 0.78
C ALA A 302 -5.99 16.68 0.97
N TRP A 303 -6.94 17.55 1.32
CA TRP A 303 -8.36 17.21 1.45
C TRP A 303 -9.14 17.84 0.31
N ASP A 304 -10.04 17.08 -0.28
CA ASP A 304 -11.02 17.59 -1.24
C ASP A 304 -12.11 18.34 -0.47
N GLY A 305 -11.93 19.63 -0.26
CA GLY A 305 -12.88 20.41 0.50
C GLY A 305 -12.60 21.92 0.48
N SER A 306 -13.38 22.67 1.24
CA SER A 306 -13.26 24.13 1.36
C SER A 306 -12.03 24.56 2.17
N ASP A 307 -11.43 23.65 2.96
CA ASP A 307 -10.24 23.94 3.75
C ASP A 307 -8.98 23.51 3.00
N PRO A 308 -7.96 24.38 2.90
CA PRO A 308 -6.69 24.03 2.29
C PRO A 308 -5.99 22.94 3.09
N GLY A 309 -5.53 21.88 2.43
CA GLY A 309 -4.59 20.94 3.01
C GLY A 309 -3.27 21.63 3.35
N ALA A 310 -2.42 20.97 4.13
CA ALA A 310 -1.09 21.49 4.41
C ALA A 310 -0.11 21.15 3.26
N THR A 311 0.78 22.06 2.95
CA THR A 311 1.98 21.76 2.17
C THR A 311 2.99 21.06 3.09
N LEU A 312 3.41 19.85 2.72
CA LEU A 312 4.48 19.13 3.40
C LEU A 312 5.76 19.20 2.55
N PRO A 313 6.74 20.04 2.93
CA PRO A 313 7.97 20.22 2.16
C PRO A 313 8.76 18.91 2.02
N GLU A 314 9.42 18.71 0.88
CA GLU A 314 10.16 17.49 0.55
C GLU A 314 11.18 17.08 1.62
N HIS A 315 11.91 18.05 2.19
CA HIS A 315 12.89 17.78 3.23
C HIS A 315 12.26 17.23 4.52
N LEU A 316 11.01 17.58 4.84
CA LEU A 316 10.29 17.03 5.99
C LEU A 316 9.77 15.62 5.68
N VAL A 317 9.33 15.34 4.46
CA VAL A 317 9.03 13.97 4.03
C VAL A 317 10.27 13.09 4.14
N GLU A 318 11.45 13.63 3.74
CA GLU A 318 12.72 12.92 3.89
C GLU A 318 13.06 12.66 5.36
N VAL A 319 12.82 13.61 6.27
CA VAL A 319 12.97 13.40 7.72
C VAL A 319 12.09 12.23 8.18
N ILE A 320 10.82 12.21 7.79
CA ILE A 320 9.86 11.15 8.15
C ILE A 320 10.31 9.79 7.61
N ALA A 321 10.75 9.72 6.35
CA ALA A 321 11.24 8.51 5.73
C ALA A 321 12.50 7.98 6.45
N ARG A 322 13.48 8.84 6.73
CA ARG A 322 14.69 8.49 7.50
C ARG A 322 14.32 8.07 8.92
N PHE A 323 13.42 8.79 9.58
CA PHE A 323 12.94 8.44 10.91
C PHE A 323 12.35 7.03 10.94
N THR A 324 11.48 6.71 10.00
CA THR A 324 10.88 5.37 9.85
C THR A 324 11.95 4.30 9.67
N ARG A 325 12.93 4.53 8.81
CA ARG A 325 14.05 3.61 8.57
C ARG A 325 14.93 3.44 9.80
N LEU A 326 15.21 4.52 10.54
CA LEU A 326 15.97 4.47 11.78
C LEU A 326 15.24 3.70 12.88
N VAL A 327 13.91 3.87 12.98
CA VAL A 327 13.08 3.11 13.93
C VAL A 327 13.12 1.62 13.58
N ARG A 328 12.97 1.23 12.31
CA ARG A 328 13.12 -0.18 11.87
C ARG A 328 14.48 -0.78 12.16
N ALA A 329 15.54 0.01 12.06
CA ALA A 329 16.92 -0.45 12.30
C ALA A 329 17.36 -0.36 13.76
N SER A 330 16.53 0.17 14.65
CA SER A 330 16.86 0.38 16.04
C SER A 330 16.84 -0.94 16.83
N PRO A 331 17.89 -1.25 17.60
CA PRO A 331 17.88 -2.40 18.49
C PRO A 331 16.91 -2.26 19.67
N ALA A 332 16.38 -1.06 19.92
CA ALA A 332 15.36 -0.80 20.92
C ALA A 332 13.95 -1.23 20.49
N VAL A 333 13.77 -1.59 19.22
CA VAL A 333 12.48 -2.03 18.63
C VAL A 333 12.50 -3.54 18.43
N ASP A 334 11.42 -4.22 18.83
CA ASP A 334 11.30 -5.66 18.60
C ASP A 334 11.32 -5.97 17.10
N SER A 335 12.41 -6.59 16.67
CA SER A 335 12.65 -6.93 15.26
C SER A 335 11.61 -7.89 14.69
N ARG A 336 10.92 -8.66 15.54
CA ARG A 336 9.89 -9.62 15.12
C ARG A 336 8.60 -8.93 14.74
N SER A 337 8.25 -7.85 15.42
CA SER A 337 7.02 -7.10 15.14
C SER A 337 7.12 -6.24 13.88
N GLY A 338 8.33 -5.79 13.53
CA GLY A 338 8.58 -4.89 12.41
C GLY A 338 7.93 -3.50 12.57
N VAL A 339 8.31 -2.55 11.72
CA VAL A 339 7.69 -1.21 11.71
C VAL A 339 6.99 -1.01 10.37
N SER A 340 5.67 -1.09 10.40
CA SER A 340 4.80 -0.98 9.23
C SER A 340 5.02 0.32 8.45
N ALA A 341 4.84 0.29 7.13
CA ALA A 341 4.77 1.49 6.30
C ALA A 341 3.70 2.49 6.78
N ARG A 342 2.66 2.01 7.50
CA ARG A 342 1.66 2.87 8.15
C ARG A 342 2.24 3.81 9.20
N PHE A 343 3.46 3.56 9.69
CA PHE A 343 4.16 4.47 10.57
C PHE A 343 4.56 5.74 9.83
N ALA A 344 5.21 5.62 8.66
CA ALA A 344 5.58 6.78 7.83
C ALA A 344 4.36 7.57 7.34
N ILE A 345 3.33 6.85 6.88
CA ILE A 345 2.06 7.46 6.42
C ILE A 345 1.43 8.27 7.55
N ALA A 346 1.22 7.66 8.72
CA ALA A 346 0.63 8.35 9.86
C ALA A 346 1.49 9.50 10.38
N ALA A 347 2.82 9.39 10.27
CA ALA A 347 3.72 10.49 10.61
C ALA A 347 3.50 11.69 9.67
N ALA A 348 3.46 11.46 8.35
CA ALA A 348 3.24 12.50 7.37
C ALA A 348 1.87 13.19 7.54
N GLU A 349 0.82 12.40 7.72
CA GLU A 349 -0.54 12.90 7.98
C GLU A 349 -0.61 13.71 9.29
N SER A 350 0.05 13.24 10.35
CA SER A 350 0.06 13.93 11.64
C SER A 350 0.85 15.24 11.59
N VAL A 351 1.96 15.30 10.84
CA VAL A 351 2.73 16.55 10.63
C VAL A 351 1.90 17.55 9.83
N ALA A 352 1.24 17.11 8.76
CA ALA A 352 0.34 17.96 7.98
C ALA A 352 -0.81 18.49 8.84
N ALA A 353 -1.43 17.64 9.66
CA ALA A 353 -2.49 18.03 10.58
C ALA A 353 -2.00 19.03 11.66
N SER A 354 -0.75 18.87 12.14
CA SER A 354 -0.14 19.85 13.06
C SER A 354 0.03 21.22 12.42
N ALA A 355 0.46 21.27 11.15
CA ALA A 355 0.57 22.51 10.39
C ALA A 355 -0.80 23.18 10.19
N VAL A 356 -1.85 22.42 9.84
CA VAL A 356 -3.22 22.93 9.71
C VAL A 356 -3.72 23.48 11.06
N ARG A 357 -3.50 22.73 12.16
CA ARG A 357 -3.86 23.19 13.51
C ARG A 357 -3.17 24.51 13.87
N ARG A 358 -1.87 24.61 13.62
CA ARG A 358 -1.11 25.84 13.85
C ARG A 358 -1.67 26.99 13.02
N ALA A 359 -1.89 26.78 11.75
CA ALA A 359 -2.46 27.81 10.86
C ALA A 359 -3.83 28.29 11.34
N ALA A 360 -4.70 27.38 11.79
CA ALA A 360 -6.01 27.75 12.36
C ALA A 360 -5.90 28.58 13.64
N LEU A 361 -4.89 28.33 14.49
CA LEU A 361 -4.66 29.06 15.72
C LEU A 361 -3.98 30.41 15.49
N THR A 362 -3.14 30.53 14.47
CA THR A 362 -2.34 31.73 14.19
C THR A 362 -2.94 32.62 13.11
N GLY A 363 -3.93 32.13 12.37
CA GLY A 363 -4.56 32.86 11.26
C GLY A 363 -3.79 32.77 9.95
N GLU A 364 -2.82 31.83 9.80
CA GLU A 364 -2.16 31.57 8.53
C GLU A 364 -3.16 31.02 7.49
N THR A 365 -3.12 31.53 6.27
CA THR A 365 -4.04 31.13 5.18
C THR A 365 -3.53 29.95 4.38
N GLN A 366 -2.23 29.69 4.39
CA GLN A 366 -1.56 28.61 3.68
C GLN A 366 -0.72 27.81 4.68
N PRO A 367 -1.24 26.70 5.21
CA PRO A 367 -0.49 25.86 6.16
C PRO A 367 0.70 25.21 5.46
N VAL A 368 1.92 25.49 5.91
CA VAL A 368 3.13 24.80 5.50
C VAL A 368 3.74 24.12 6.72
N ALA A 369 4.03 22.82 6.63
CA ALA A 369 4.63 22.10 7.74
C ALA A 369 6.06 22.59 8.03
N ARG A 370 6.40 22.69 9.32
CA ARG A 370 7.68 23.19 9.81
C ARG A 370 8.28 22.21 10.84
N ILE A 371 9.51 22.45 11.25
CA ILE A 371 10.20 21.61 12.27
C ILE A 371 9.42 21.55 13.59
N CYS A 372 8.75 22.64 13.99
CA CYS A 372 7.93 22.65 15.20
C CYS A 372 6.75 21.67 15.14
N ASP A 373 6.32 21.24 13.97
CA ASP A 373 5.22 20.29 13.76
C ASP A 373 5.66 18.81 13.95
N LEU A 374 6.98 18.52 14.02
CA LEU A 374 7.51 17.16 14.16
C LEU A 374 7.46 16.58 15.58
N PRO A 375 7.88 17.26 16.65
CA PRO A 375 7.90 16.69 17.99
C PRO A 375 6.54 16.17 18.49
N PRO A 376 5.40 16.87 18.23
CA PRO A 376 4.11 16.44 18.72
C PRO A 376 3.65 15.06 18.20
N ILE A 377 4.16 14.61 17.02
CA ILE A 377 3.74 13.34 16.43
C ILE A 377 4.26 12.12 17.20
N VAL A 378 5.36 12.24 17.95
CA VAL A 378 5.99 11.15 18.67
C VAL A 378 5.01 10.44 19.60
N GLY A 379 4.20 11.21 20.32
CA GLY A 379 3.18 10.67 21.22
C GLY A 379 2.13 9.80 20.51
N SER A 380 1.70 10.18 19.31
CA SER A 380 0.73 9.43 18.51
C SER A 380 1.34 8.21 17.81
N LEU A 381 2.62 8.24 17.50
CA LEU A 381 3.33 7.16 16.81
C LEU A 381 3.82 6.06 17.74
N ARG A 382 4.00 6.34 19.04
CA ARG A 382 4.47 5.37 20.03
C ARG A 382 3.68 4.05 19.98
N GLY A 383 2.36 4.12 19.89
CA GLY A 383 1.49 2.93 19.83
C GLY A 383 1.57 2.12 18.52
N LYS A 384 2.37 2.55 17.54
CA LYS A 384 2.58 1.85 16.27
C LYS A 384 3.90 1.05 16.24
N VAL A 385 4.65 1.07 17.32
CA VAL A 385 5.96 0.41 17.47
C VAL A 385 5.92 -0.47 18.70
N GLU A 386 6.36 -1.70 18.58
CA GLU A 386 6.61 -2.59 19.71
C GLU A 386 8.08 -2.49 20.09
N PHE A 387 8.36 -2.18 21.36
CA PHE A 387 9.70 -1.99 21.86
C PHE A 387 10.20 -3.24 22.58
N GLU A 388 11.51 -3.41 22.64
CA GLU A 388 12.11 -4.44 23.49
C GLU A 388 11.79 -4.17 24.96
N VAL A 389 11.62 -5.23 25.75
CA VAL A 389 11.26 -5.14 27.18
C VAL A 389 12.24 -4.28 27.99
N SER A 390 13.52 -4.23 27.56
CA SER A 390 14.55 -3.39 28.18
C SER A 390 14.29 -1.89 28.07
N GLU A 391 13.42 -1.47 27.14
CA GLU A 391 13.13 -0.05 26.88
C GLU A 391 11.78 0.39 27.47
N GLU A 392 11.15 -0.46 28.28
CA GLU A 392 9.88 -0.14 28.92
C GLU A 392 10.00 1.17 29.76
N GLY A 393 9.10 2.13 29.48
CA GLY A 393 9.08 3.45 30.08
C GLY A 393 9.99 4.49 29.40
N ARG A 394 10.81 4.11 28.41
CA ARG A 394 11.71 5.02 27.68
C ARG A 394 11.37 5.17 26.19
N GLU A 395 10.25 4.63 25.77
CA GLU A 395 9.84 4.53 24.36
C GLU A 395 9.78 5.90 23.68
N THR A 396 9.28 6.91 24.41
CA THR A 396 9.19 8.29 23.91
C THR A 396 10.59 8.89 23.72
N GLU A 397 11.50 8.69 24.67
CA GLU A 397 12.88 9.19 24.58
C GLU A 397 13.64 8.54 23.40
N VAL A 398 13.41 7.25 23.18
CA VAL A 398 13.99 6.52 22.02
C VAL A 398 13.48 7.14 20.71
N LEU A 399 12.19 7.32 20.57
CA LEU A 399 11.61 7.91 19.35
C LEU A 399 12.09 9.35 19.12
N GLU A 400 12.12 10.18 20.15
CA GLU A 400 12.65 11.55 20.06
C GLU A 400 14.13 11.57 19.65
N HIS A 401 14.93 10.65 20.21
CA HIS A 401 16.32 10.53 19.83
C HIS A 401 16.47 10.16 18.35
N LEU A 402 15.71 9.18 17.87
CA LEU A 402 15.73 8.74 16.48
C LEU A 402 15.21 9.84 15.52
N LEU A 403 14.19 10.61 15.93
CA LEU A 403 13.70 11.76 15.17
C LEU A 403 14.78 12.84 15.04
N ARG A 404 15.45 13.24 16.14
CA ARG A 404 16.57 14.18 16.11
C ARG A 404 17.70 13.69 15.18
N ARG A 405 17.98 12.40 15.21
CA ARG A 405 18.96 11.79 14.31
C ARG A 405 18.52 11.88 12.85
N ALA A 406 17.25 11.61 12.52
CA ALA A 406 16.72 11.75 11.19
C ALA A 406 16.83 13.18 10.66
N ILE A 407 16.48 14.18 11.48
CA ILE A 407 16.66 15.60 11.15
C ILE A 407 18.11 15.92 10.85
N ALA A 408 19.05 15.47 11.71
CA ALA A 408 20.49 15.71 11.53
C ALA A 408 21.05 15.04 10.27
N GLU A 409 20.59 13.84 9.93
CA GLU A 409 21.00 13.13 8.71
C GLU A 409 20.47 13.83 7.45
N THR A 410 19.20 14.28 7.46
CA THR A 410 18.60 15.05 6.36
C THR A 410 19.30 16.40 6.18
N PHE A 411 19.58 17.09 7.29
CA PHE A 411 20.31 18.37 7.23
C PHE A 411 21.70 18.19 6.60
N ARG A 412 22.45 17.17 6.98
CA ARG A 412 23.78 16.90 6.38
C ARG A 412 23.65 16.58 4.88
N SER A 413 22.63 15.82 4.52
CA SER A 413 22.38 15.47 3.11
C SER A 413 22.04 16.69 2.24
N ARG A 414 21.13 17.55 2.70
CA ARG A 414 20.60 18.67 1.94
C ARG A 414 21.44 19.95 2.07
N LEU A 415 21.86 20.28 3.28
CA LEU A 415 22.51 21.55 3.62
C LEU A 415 23.96 21.43 4.10
N GLY A 416 24.53 20.22 4.22
CA GLY A 416 25.87 20.01 4.76
C GLY A 416 26.99 20.71 4.00
N SER A 417 26.81 20.98 2.70
CA SER A 417 27.73 21.74 1.85
C SER A 417 27.24 23.17 1.55
N ALA A 418 26.15 23.64 2.20
CA ALA A 418 25.64 24.99 2.00
C ALA A 418 26.44 26.01 2.80
N ASP A 419 26.58 27.21 2.25
CA ASP A 419 27.11 28.35 3.01
C ASP A 419 25.99 28.93 3.88
N LEU A 420 26.09 28.68 5.18
CA LEU A 420 25.16 29.17 6.21
C LEU A 420 25.73 30.32 7.02
N SER A 421 26.85 30.93 6.58
CA SER A 421 27.48 32.04 7.27
C SER A 421 26.56 33.24 7.44
N GLY A 422 25.76 33.58 6.42
CA GLY A 422 24.77 34.65 6.47
C GLY A 422 23.71 34.44 7.57
N LEU A 423 23.21 33.19 7.76
CA LEU A 423 22.30 32.85 8.83
C LEU A 423 22.99 32.92 10.20
N LEU A 424 24.24 32.46 10.31
CA LEU A 424 25.00 32.53 11.58
C LEU A 424 25.32 33.98 11.98
N ALA A 425 25.57 34.87 11.02
CA ALA A 425 25.86 36.29 11.29
C ALA A 425 24.67 37.00 12.01
N THR A 426 23.42 36.55 11.82
CA THR A 426 22.27 37.10 12.56
C THR A 426 22.36 36.89 14.08
N PHE A 427 23.17 35.95 14.53
CA PHE A 427 23.37 35.62 15.95
C PHE A 427 24.63 36.26 16.56
N GLU A 428 25.58 36.78 15.76
CA GLU A 428 26.88 37.28 16.24
C GLU A 428 26.77 38.49 17.19
N ASN A 429 25.64 39.23 17.15
CA ASN A 429 25.39 40.38 18.03
C ASN A 429 24.45 40.06 19.19
N GLY A 430 24.39 38.78 19.64
CA GLY A 430 23.48 38.35 20.70
C GLY A 430 22.02 38.22 20.27
N GLY A 431 21.79 38.07 18.99
CA GLY A 431 20.47 37.79 18.42
C GLY A 431 19.94 36.44 18.90
N SER A 432 18.62 36.36 19.05
CA SER A 432 17.92 35.11 19.35
C SER A 432 16.72 34.97 18.43
N VAL A 433 16.43 33.74 18.05
CA VAL A 433 15.28 33.40 17.21
C VAL A 433 14.38 32.45 17.97
N GLU A 434 13.13 32.86 18.16
CA GLU A 434 12.10 32.06 18.80
C GLU A 434 11.21 31.44 17.72
N THR A 435 11.01 30.12 17.82
CA THR A 435 10.12 29.33 16.94
C THR A 435 9.15 28.51 17.80
N GLY A 436 8.01 28.12 17.23
CA GLY A 436 7.03 27.31 17.97
C GLY A 436 5.69 27.18 17.24
N ASP A 437 4.82 26.37 17.80
CA ASP A 437 3.50 26.04 17.24
C ASP A 437 2.46 27.16 17.33
N LEU A 438 2.75 28.24 18.10
CA LEU A 438 1.91 29.44 18.20
C LEU A 438 2.52 30.67 17.52
N ILE A 439 3.62 30.50 16.77
CA ILE A 439 4.28 31.61 16.08
C ILE A 439 4.00 31.49 14.57
N PRO A 440 3.23 32.42 13.96
CA PRO A 440 2.96 32.40 12.53
C PRO A 440 4.23 32.68 11.72
N ALA A 441 4.24 32.19 10.48
CA ALA A 441 5.40 32.23 9.59
C ALA A 441 5.87 33.67 9.30
N ASP A 442 4.94 34.57 9.05
CA ASP A 442 5.22 36.00 8.80
C ASP A 442 5.84 36.67 10.02
N MET A 443 5.35 36.38 11.23
CA MET A 443 5.89 36.90 12.48
C MET A 443 7.33 36.39 12.71
N LEU A 444 7.58 35.12 12.44
CA LEU A 444 8.92 34.53 12.53
C LEU A 444 9.92 35.27 11.61
N LEU A 445 9.55 35.43 10.35
CA LEU A 445 10.42 36.09 9.37
C LEU A 445 10.60 37.59 9.66
N ASN A 446 9.53 38.28 10.08
CA ASN A 446 9.61 39.70 10.43
C ASN A 446 10.51 39.96 11.66
N ARG A 447 10.54 39.03 12.63
CA ARG A 447 11.43 39.14 13.80
C ARG A 447 12.90 39.01 13.48
N ILE A 448 13.22 38.16 12.51
CA ILE A 448 14.61 37.90 12.11
C ILE A 448 15.08 38.97 11.12
N GLY A 449 14.18 39.54 10.33
CA GLY A 449 14.50 40.43 9.23
C GLY A 449 15.08 39.70 8.01
N GLU A 450 15.83 40.39 7.23
CA GLU A 450 16.45 39.81 6.03
C GLU A 450 17.56 38.84 6.41
N VAL A 451 17.41 37.56 6.03
CA VAL A 451 18.41 36.50 6.25
C VAL A 451 19.21 36.32 4.97
N PRO A 452 20.50 36.74 4.95
CA PRO A 452 21.33 36.57 3.77
C PRO A 452 21.47 35.08 3.42
N GLY A 453 21.17 34.74 2.17
CA GLY A 453 21.28 33.37 1.66
C GLY A 453 20.09 32.48 1.89
N LEU A 454 18.96 32.96 2.45
CA LEU A 454 17.76 32.15 2.69
C LEU A 454 17.22 31.56 1.37
N ALA A 455 17.21 32.30 0.29
CA ALA A 455 16.78 31.82 -1.02
C ALA A 455 17.59 30.58 -1.50
N ARG A 456 18.91 30.57 -1.25
CA ARG A 456 19.78 29.42 -1.56
C ARG A 456 19.49 28.21 -0.67
N ILE A 457 19.12 28.46 0.59
CA ILE A 457 18.69 27.38 1.51
C ILE A 457 17.40 26.78 0.98
N MET A 458 16.42 27.61 0.59
CA MET A 458 15.15 27.17 0.02
C MET A 458 15.35 26.32 -1.25
N GLU A 459 16.15 26.81 -2.19
CA GLU A 459 16.50 26.10 -3.44
C GLU A 459 17.11 24.71 -3.15
N ARG A 460 18.03 24.61 -2.20
CA ARG A 460 18.63 23.32 -1.80
C ARG A 460 17.65 22.37 -1.11
N LEU A 461 16.61 22.90 -0.54
CA LEU A 461 15.53 22.11 0.08
C LEU A 461 14.42 21.71 -0.91
N GLY A 462 14.57 22.07 -2.21
CA GLY A 462 13.60 21.77 -3.26
C GLY A 462 12.38 22.70 -3.24
N MET A 463 12.54 23.92 -2.67
CA MET A 463 11.49 24.93 -2.68
C MET A 463 11.83 25.96 -3.76
N ASP A 464 10.84 26.30 -4.57
CA ASP A 464 10.96 27.46 -5.46
C ASP A 464 11.07 28.71 -4.58
N GLY A 465 12.08 29.54 -4.83
CA GLY A 465 12.33 30.77 -4.04
C GLY A 465 11.18 31.80 -4.12
N GLY A 466 9.94 31.32 -4.16
CA GLY A 466 8.70 32.07 -4.25
C GLY A 466 8.39 32.90 -2.99
N GLU A 467 7.35 33.71 -3.07
CA GLU A 467 6.93 34.66 -2.05
C GLU A 467 6.19 34.00 -0.86
N SER A 468 6.25 32.65 -0.69
CA SER A 468 5.54 31.95 0.40
C SER A 468 6.28 32.11 1.73
N PHE A 469 5.71 32.91 2.64
CA PHE A 469 6.21 33.03 4.02
C PHE A 469 6.30 31.68 4.73
N GLY A 470 5.35 30.77 4.47
CA GLY A 470 5.33 29.44 5.06
C GLY A 470 6.53 28.60 4.67
N GLU A 471 6.90 28.58 3.40
CA GLU A 471 8.08 27.84 2.89
C GLU A 471 9.39 28.45 3.39
N ALA A 472 9.49 29.77 3.39
CA ALA A 472 10.66 30.47 3.92
C ALA A 472 10.85 30.19 5.43
N ALA A 473 9.77 30.18 6.20
CA ALA A 473 9.80 29.83 7.63
C ALA A 473 10.19 28.36 7.83
N ALA A 474 9.67 27.43 7.01
CA ALA A 474 10.00 26.02 7.07
C ALA A 474 11.50 25.77 6.79
N ALA A 475 12.04 26.42 5.74
CA ALA A 475 13.45 26.35 5.39
C ALA A 475 14.35 26.92 6.53
N LEU A 476 13.96 28.04 7.08
CA LEU A 476 14.68 28.70 8.17
C LEU A 476 14.71 27.83 9.44
N GLU A 477 13.55 27.34 9.90
CA GLU A 477 13.49 26.47 11.09
C GLU A 477 14.29 25.19 10.90
N PHE A 478 14.25 24.58 9.70
CA PHE A 478 15.04 23.41 9.38
C PHE A 478 16.55 23.70 9.47
N ALA A 479 16.98 24.86 8.93
CA ALA A 479 18.38 25.26 9.00
C ALA A 479 18.83 25.52 10.46
N LEU A 480 17.99 26.18 11.28
CA LEU A 480 18.26 26.45 12.70
C LEU A 480 18.38 25.15 13.50
N GLU A 481 17.42 24.24 13.35
CA GLU A 481 17.45 22.96 14.04
C GLU A 481 18.66 22.12 13.63
N GLY A 482 19.00 22.12 12.34
CA GLY A 482 20.19 21.45 11.84
C GLY A 482 21.48 22.03 12.43
N LEU A 483 21.63 23.34 12.51
CA LEU A 483 22.76 24.00 13.14
C LEU A 483 22.85 23.70 14.64
N TYR A 484 21.75 23.65 15.34
CA TYR A 484 21.68 23.19 16.73
C TYR A 484 22.18 21.75 16.89
N LEU A 485 21.66 20.81 16.07
CA LEU A 485 22.06 19.42 16.11
C LEU A 485 23.53 19.20 15.71
N MET A 486 24.09 20.13 14.90
CA MET A 486 25.53 20.18 14.59
C MET A 486 26.36 20.94 15.65
N ARG A 487 25.75 21.34 16.76
CA ARG A 487 26.40 22.08 17.87
C ARG A 487 27.00 23.44 17.47
N ARG A 488 26.38 24.08 16.48
CA ARG A 488 26.76 25.44 16.04
C ARG A 488 25.87 26.52 16.64
N LEU A 489 24.70 26.14 17.17
CA LEU A 489 23.79 26.97 17.94
C LEU A 489 23.40 26.23 19.23
N SER A 490 23.00 26.97 20.24
CA SER A 490 22.31 26.45 21.43
C SER A 490 20.79 26.60 21.25
N LYS A 491 20.03 25.76 21.95
CA LYS A 491 18.56 25.76 21.90
C LYS A 491 18.00 25.60 23.32
N ASP A 492 17.20 26.55 23.74
CA ASP A 492 16.41 26.47 24.96
C ASP A 492 14.94 26.23 24.59
N VAL A 493 14.24 25.38 25.34
CA VAL A 493 12.80 25.14 25.15
C VAL A 493 12.08 25.71 26.35
N ILE A 494 11.18 26.70 26.12
CA ILE A 494 10.43 27.40 27.12
C ILE A 494 8.96 27.42 26.68
N ASP A 495 8.07 26.86 27.48
CA ASP A 495 6.61 26.86 27.26
C ASP A 495 6.15 26.47 25.85
N GLY A 496 6.81 25.44 25.26
CA GLY A 496 6.49 24.95 23.92
C GLY A 496 7.17 25.72 22.77
N SER A 497 7.84 26.84 23.07
CA SER A 497 8.66 27.59 22.11
C SER A 497 10.13 27.16 22.19
N ALA A 498 10.81 27.14 21.06
CA ALA A 498 12.26 26.91 20.96
C ALA A 498 12.98 28.22 20.68
N VAL A 499 13.97 28.57 21.50
CA VAL A 499 14.79 29.77 21.35
C VAL A 499 16.21 29.37 20.99
N TYR A 500 16.63 29.75 19.77
CA TYR A 500 17.98 29.49 19.27
C TYR A 500 18.89 30.70 19.58
N ARG A 501 20.14 30.40 19.98
CA ARG A 501 21.19 31.39 20.31
C ARG A 501 22.58 30.85 19.90
N THR A 502 23.58 31.72 19.84
CA THR A 502 25.00 31.30 19.73
C THR A 502 25.51 30.63 20.99
#